data_f7375c7248477eeecd8da8d8c8ea68fc
#
_entry.id   f7375c7248477eeecd8da8d8c8ea68fc
#
_cell.length_a   1.000
_cell.length_b   1.000
_cell.length_c   1.000
_cell.angle_alpha   90.00
_cell.angle_beta   90.00
_cell.angle_gamma   90.00
#
_symmetry.space_group_name_H-M   'P 1'
#
loop_
_entity.id
_entity.type
_entity.pdbx_description
1 polymer ?
#
loop_
_entity_poly.entity_id
_entity_poly.type
_entity_poly.pdbx_seq_one_letter_code
_entity_poly.pdbx_strand_id
1 'polypeptide(L)'
;MIYLQLFLSFLQVGMFSFGGGYAAMPLIQGQVVTGPHWLSMSEFTDLITISQMTPGPIAVNSATFVGIKIAGIPGALAATFGCILPSCIIVTVIAKLYLKYRSMEVLQGVLGSLRPAVVAMIAAAGISILITAFWGSRDLIAVTGTKWSLVLIFAVCMILLRKVKMNPIWVMILAGVMKVGISLI
;
A
#
# COMPACT_ATOMS: atom_id res chain seq x y z
N MET A 1 -13.14 5.94 27.75
CA MET A 1 -13.87 5.70 26.48
C MET A 1 -13.01 5.90 25.21
N ILE A 2 -11.90 6.65 25.29
CA ILE A 2 -11.06 6.94 24.10
C ILE A 2 -10.49 5.69 23.42
N TYR A 3 -10.05 4.69 24.16
CA TYR A 3 -9.52 3.43 23.61
C TYR A 3 -10.55 2.67 22.75
N LEU A 4 -11.82 2.66 23.19
CA LEU A 4 -12.89 2.02 22.44
C LEU A 4 -13.21 2.79 21.15
N GLN A 5 -13.16 4.12 21.20
CA GLN A 5 -13.37 4.94 20.01
C GLN A 5 -12.24 4.72 19.00
N LEU A 6 -10.95 4.72 19.44
CA LEU A 6 -9.81 4.39 18.61
C LEU A 6 -9.95 3.00 17.99
N PHE A 7 -10.31 2.00 18.79
CA PHE A 7 -10.52 0.64 18.31
C PHE A 7 -11.61 0.57 17.24
N LEU A 8 -12.80 1.15 17.48
CA LEU A 8 -13.92 1.11 16.53
C LEU A 8 -13.65 1.89 15.24
N SER A 9 -13.02 3.06 15.33
CA SER A 9 -12.65 3.85 14.16
C SER A 9 -11.66 3.09 13.28
N PHE A 10 -10.62 2.51 13.87
CA PHE A 10 -9.64 1.74 13.11
C PHE A 10 -10.14 0.34 12.70
N LEU A 11 -11.12 -0.21 13.40
CA LEU A 11 -11.84 -1.41 12.95
C LEU A 11 -12.59 -1.14 11.64
N GLN A 12 -13.25 0.02 11.52
CA GLN A 12 -13.87 0.43 10.26
C GLN A 12 -12.83 0.63 9.15
N VAL A 13 -11.71 1.30 9.47
CA VAL A 13 -10.59 1.43 8.51
C VAL A 13 -10.12 0.05 8.04
N GLY A 14 -9.87 -0.89 8.96
CA GLY A 14 -9.41 -2.24 8.63
C GLY A 14 -10.41 -3.06 7.84
N MET A 15 -11.72 -2.83 8.06
CA MET A 15 -12.80 -3.54 7.36
C MET A 15 -13.00 -3.04 5.91
N PHE A 16 -12.88 -1.73 5.69
CA PHE A 16 -13.20 -1.11 4.40
C PHE A 16 -11.97 -0.65 3.59
N SER A 17 -10.77 -0.86 4.10
CA SER A 17 -9.51 -0.53 3.41
C SER A 17 -9.17 -1.56 2.33
N PHE A 18 -9.99 -1.62 1.28
CA PHE A 18 -9.73 -2.46 0.12
C PHE A 18 -8.85 -1.75 -0.90
N GLY A 19 -7.88 -2.46 -1.50
CA GLY A 19 -7.05 -1.95 -2.57
C GLY A 19 -5.69 -1.37 -2.15
N GLY A 20 -5.37 -1.35 -0.85
CA GLY A 20 -4.05 -0.99 -0.30
C GLY A 20 -3.75 0.52 -0.26
N GLY A 21 -2.63 0.86 0.34
CA GLY A 21 -2.00 2.18 0.50
C GLY A 21 -2.88 3.42 0.37
N TYR A 22 -2.86 4.02 -0.78
CA TYR A 22 -3.56 5.29 -1.04
C TYR A 22 -5.10 5.19 -1.06
N ALA A 23 -5.66 4.02 -1.36
CA ALA A 23 -7.12 3.85 -1.37
C ALA A 23 -7.74 3.94 0.03
N ALA A 24 -6.95 3.66 1.07
CA ALA A 24 -7.39 3.80 2.46
C ALA A 24 -7.36 5.25 2.98
N MET A 25 -6.66 6.18 2.31
CA MET A 25 -6.47 7.54 2.82
C MET A 25 -7.76 8.33 3.05
N PRO A 26 -8.74 8.36 2.13
CA PRO A 26 -9.99 9.07 2.37
C PRO A 26 -10.75 8.52 3.58
N LEU A 27 -10.67 7.20 3.78
CA LEU A 27 -11.33 6.56 4.92
C LEU A 27 -10.62 6.91 6.24
N ILE A 28 -9.28 6.88 6.26
CA ILE A 28 -8.49 7.27 7.43
C ILE A 28 -8.75 8.75 7.75
N GLN A 29 -8.73 9.63 6.74
CA GLN A 29 -9.02 11.05 6.90
C GLN A 29 -10.41 11.27 7.52
N GLY A 30 -11.41 10.56 7.03
CA GLY A 30 -12.78 10.60 7.58
C GLY A 30 -12.83 10.23 9.05
N GLN A 31 -12.06 9.23 9.46
CA GLN A 31 -12.05 8.70 10.83
C GLN A 31 -11.17 9.52 11.80
N VAL A 32 -10.19 10.27 11.33
CA VAL A 32 -9.26 10.98 12.24
C VAL A 32 -9.34 12.49 12.16
N VAL A 33 -9.76 13.06 11.03
CA VAL A 33 -9.84 14.51 10.82
C VAL A 33 -11.29 14.99 10.86
N THR A 34 -12.15 14.39 10.02
CA THR A 34 -13.52 14.89 9.82
C THR A 34 -14.48 14.47 10.94
N GLY A 35 -14.31 13.29 11.49
CA GLY A 35 -15.18 12.75 12.56
C GLY A 35 -14.76 13.26 13.95
N PRO A 36 -13.90 12.53 14.67
CA PRO A 36 -13.50 12.88 16.04
C PRO A 36 -12.59 14.11 16.17
N HIS A 37 -12.07 14.67 15.07
CA HIS A 37 -11.10 15.78 15.05
C HIS A 37 -9.83 15.49 15.87
N TRP A 38 -9.32 14.27 15.82
CA TRP A 38 -8.10 13.87 16.53
C TRP A 38 -6.85 14.50 15.94
N LEU A 39 -6.87 14.75 14.63
CA LEU A 39 -5.77 15.39 13.90
C LEU A 39 -6.28 16.60 13.10
N SER A 40 -5.45 17.62 13.01
CA SER A 40 -5.59 18.68 12.01
C SER A 40 -5.21 18.17 10.62
N MET A 41 -5.54 18.90 9.56
CA MET A 41 -5.19 18.53 8.20
C MET A 41 -3.67 18.53 7.95
N SER A 42 -2.93 19.42 8.59
CA SER A 42 -1.46 19.45 8.54
C SER A 42 -0.86 18.20 9.17
N GLU A 43 -1.32 17.83 10.36
CA GLU A 43 -0.87 16.63 11.07
C GLU A 43 -1.23 15.34 10.33
N PHE A 44 -2.34 15.33 9.60
CA PHE A 44 -2.70 14.24 8.72
C PHE A 44 -1.73 14.10 7.54
N THR A 45 -1.26 15.21 6.98
CA THR A 45 -0.23 15.20 5.93
C THR A 45 1.09 14.65 6.46
N ASP A 46 1.49 15.06 7.67
CA ASP A 46 2.69 14.53 8.33
C ASP A 46 2.57 13.03 8.60
N LEU A 47 1.40 12.57 9.08
CA LEU A 47 1.09 11.16 9.29
C LEU A 47 1.25 10.35 8.00
N ILE A 48 0.76 10.85 6.87
CA ILE A 48 0.89 10.18 5.57
C ILE A 48 2.38 10.08 5.20
N THR A 49 3.13 11.16 5.34
CA THR A 49 4.56 11.20 5.02
C THR A 49 5.33 10.19 5.86
N ILE A 50 5.11 10.15 7.18
CA ILE A 50 5.75 9.20 8.09
C ILE A 50 5.34 7.77 7.76
N SER A 51 4.05 7.53 7.47
CA SER A 51 3.55 6.21 7.12
C SER A 51 4.14 5.67 5.82
N GLN A 52 4.51 6.53 4.89
CA GLN A 52 5.17 6.14 3.64
C GLN A 52 6.66 5.83 3.84
N MET A 53 7.31 6.47 4.79
CA MET A 53 8.71 6.20 5.14
C MET A 53 8.86 4.94 6.01
N THR A 54 7.79 4.54 6.68
CA THR A 54 7.77 3.37 7.56
C THR A 54 7.38 2.12 6.78
N PRO A 55 8.18 1.02 6.82
CA PRO A 55 7.81 -0.20 6.13
C PRO A 55 6.54 -0.82 6.72
N GLY A 56 5.55 -1.10 5.87
CA GLY A 56 4.29 -1.71 6.27
C GLY A 56 3.06 -1.05 5.62
N PRO A 57 1.85 -1.59 5.88
CA PRO A 57 0.60 -1.02 5.37
C PRO A 57 0.33 0.36 5.97
N ILE A 58 0.01 1.34 5.13
CA ILE A 58 -0.28 2.73 5.56
C ILE A 58 -1.37 2.76 6.64
N ALA A 59 -2.41 1.94 6.52
CA ALA A 59 -3.49 1.88 7.49
C ALA A 59 -3.02 1.46 8.89
N VAL A 60 -2.12 0.47 8.98
CA VAL A 60 -1.55 -0.01 10.25
C VAL A 60 -0.60 1.03 10.85
N ASN A 61 0.26 1.63 10.03
CA ASN A 61 1.17 2.69 10.47
C ASN A 61 0.39 3.91 10.98
N SER A 62 -0.69 4.28 10.28
CA SER A 62 -1.58 5.36 10.69
C SER A 62 -2.31 5.05 12.00
N ALA A 63 -2.79 3.82 12.17
CA ALA A 63 -3.43 3.38 13.41
C ALA A 63 -2.48 3.51 14.61
N THR A 64 -1.25 3.03 14.44
CA THR A 64 -0.22 3.12 15.48
C THR A 64 0.12 4.57 15.81
N PHE A 65 0.34 5.41 14.80
CA PHE A 65 0.69 6.82 14.99
C PHE A 65 -0.43 7.59 15.71
N VAL A 66 -1.66 7.49 15.23
CA VAL A 66 -2.83 8.17 15.84
C VAL A 66 -3.04 7.65 17.27
N GLY A 67 -2.94 6.35 17.47
CA GLY A 67 -3.07 5.74 18.78
C GLY A 67 -2.06 6.24 19.79
N ILE A 68 -0.77 6.35 19.39
CA ILE A 68 0.30 6.91 20.24
C ILE A 68 0.00 8.36 20.57
N LYS A 69 -0.39 9.15 19.60
CA LYS A 69 -0.62 10.58 19.77
C LYS A 69 -1.77 10.88 20.70
N ILE A 70 -2.85 10.12 20.61
CA ILE A 70 -4.11 10.40 21.34
C ILE A 70 -4.11 9.78 22.75
N ALA A 71 -3.56 8.58 22.91
CA ALA A 71 -3.67 7.84 24.17
C ALA A 71 -2.40 7.02 24.51
N GLY A 72 -1.25 7.40 23.94
CA GLY A 72 0.03 6.74 24.22
C GLY A 72 0.07 5.28 23.74
N ILE A 73 0.94 4.49 24.36
CA ILE A 73 1.13 3.08 23.98
C ILE A 73 -0.17 2.25 24.04
N PRO A 74 -1.03 2.35 25.08
CA PRO A 74 -2.29 1.61 25.09
C PRO A 74 -3.23 2.02 23.95
N GLY A 75 -3.22 3.30 23.56
CA GLY A 75 -3.98 3.79 22.42
C GLY A 75 -3.49 3.21 21.09
N ALA A 76 -2.17 3.10 20.93
CA ALA A 76 -1.56 2.48 19.76
C ALA A 76 -1.96 1.01 19.65
N LEU A 77 -1.90 0.27 20.75
CA LEU A 77 -2.32 -1.14 20.77
C LEU A 77 -3.80 -1.30 20.41
N ALA A 78 -4.68 -0.47 20.98
CA ALA A 78 -6.12 -0.52 20.70
C ALA A 78 -6.43 -0.21 19.23
N ALA A 79 -5.85 0.85 18.68
CA ALA A 79 -6.05 1.26 17.29
C ALA A 79 -5.49 0.23 16.29
N THR A 80 -4.27 -0.25 16.52
CA THR A 80 -3.61 -1.23 15.65
C THR A 80 -4.34 -2.56 15.67
N PHE A 81 -4.75 -3.02 16.85
CA PHE A 81 -5.53 -4.26 16.99
C PHE A 81 -6.89 -4.14 16.30
N GLY A 82 -7.57 -2.99 16.44
CA GLY A 82 -8.80 -2.70 15.70
C GLY A 82 -8.61 -2.78 14.19
N CYS A 83 -7.53 -2.21 13.66
CA CYS A 83 -7.23 -2.22 12.23
C CYS A 83 -6.96 -3.64 11.67
N ILE A 84 -6.28 -4.49 12.43
CA ILE A 84 -5.87 -5.83 11.97
C ILE A 84 -6.96 -6.87 12.15
N LEU A 85 -7.77 -6.75 13.18
CA LEU A 85 -8.74 -7.78 13.63
C LEU A 85 -9.72 -8.21 12.53
N PRO A 86 -10.36 -7.31 11.75
CA PRO A 86 -11.28 -7.72 10.69
C PRO A 86 -10.59 -8.60 9.64
N SER A 87 -9.39 -8.20 9.22
CA SER A 87 -8.60 -8.96 8.24
C SER A 87 -8.23 -10.34 8.75
N CYS A 88 -7.82 -10.46 10.02
CA CYS A 88 -7.52 -11.75 10.65
C CYS A 88 -8.75 -12.67 10.69
N ILE A 89 -9.92 -12.14 11.07
CA ILE A 89 -11.16 -12.93 11.12
C ILE A 89 -11.53 -13.40 9.70
N ILE A 90 -11.59 -12.49 8.74
CA ILE A 90 -12.00 -12.79 7.37
C ILE A 90 -11.07 -13.84 6.75
N VAL A 91 -9.76 -13.65 6.84
CA VAL A 91 -8.77 -14.58 6.28
C VAL A 91 -8.85 -15.95 6.95
N THR A 92 -9.03 -15.98 8.28
CA THR A 92 -9.15 -17.26 9.02
C THR A 92 -10.42 -18.02 8.63
N VAL A 93 -11.54 -17.33 8.48
CA VAL A 93 -12.80 -17.92 8.04
C VAL A 93 -12.67 -18.46 6.62
N ILE A 94 -12.15 -17.64 5.70
CA ILE A 94 -11.93 -18.04 4.31
C ILE A 94 -10.97 -19.23 4.23
N ALA A 95 -9.88 -19.24 4.99
CA ALA A 95 -8.94 -20.34 5.02
C ALA A 95 -9.60 -21.66 5.49
N LYS A 96 -10.41 -21.61 6.56
CA LYS A 96 -11.15 -22.79 7.04
C LYS A 96 -12.15 -23.29 5.98
N LEU A 97 -12.91 -22.38 5.35
CA LEU A 97 -13.84 -22.74 4.29
C LEU A 97 -13.10 -23.34 3.08
N TYR A 98 -11.99 -22.73 2.69
CA TYR A 98 -11.16 -23.24 1.59
C TYR A 98 -10.65 -24.65 1.87
N LEU A 99 -10.09 -24.92 3.05
CA LEU A 99 -9.60 -26.26 3.40
C LEU A 99 -10.72 -27.30 3.39
N LYS A 100 -11.94 -26.92 3.80
CA LYS A 100 -13.09 -27.81 3.82
C LYS A 100 -13.65 -28.11 2.42
N TYR A 101 -13.67 -27.11 1.54
CA TYR A 101 -14.35 -27.17 0.24
C TYR A 101 -13.39 -27.12 -0.96
N ARG A 102 -12.09 -27.29 -0.77
CA ARG A 102 -11.06 -27.16 -1.82
C ARG A 102 -11.22 -28.13 -2.99
N SER A 103 -11.93 -29.23 -2.79
CA SER A 103 -12.19 -30.25 -3.84
C SER A 103 -13.43 -29.94 -4.69
N MET A 104 -14.21 -28.91 -4.34
CA MET A 104 -15.40 -28.55 -5.12
C MET A 104 -15.01 -27.82 -6.41
N GLU A 105 -15.51 -28.30 -7.55
CA GLU A 105 -15.27 -27.73 -8.88
C GLU A 105 -15.68 -26.26 -8.97
N VAL A 106 -16.80 -25.89 -8.34
CA VAL A 106 -17.29 -24.52 -8.29
C VAL A 106 -16.27 -23.57 -7.64
N LEU A 107 -15.68 -23.99 -6.52
CA LEU A 107 -14.66 -23.19 -5.83
C LEU A 107 -13.39 -23.03 -6.67
N GLN A 108 -12.98 -24.11 -7.33
CA GLN A 108 -11.83 -24.08 -8.23
C GLN A 108 -12.09 -23.17 -9.45
N GLY A 109 -13.32 -23.21 -9.99
CA GLY A 109 -13.75 -22.32 -11.08
C GLY A 109 -13.71 -20.85 -10.68
N VAL A 110 -14.24 -20.49 -9.50
CA VAL A 110 -14.20 -19.12 -8.98
C VAL A 110 -12.77 -18.65 -8.76
N LEU A 111 -11.93 -19.45 -8.12
CA LEU A 111 -10.52 -19.10 -7.91
C LEU A 111 -9.75 -19.00 -9.23
N GLY A 112 -10.07 -19.85 -10.20
CA GLY A 112 -9.51 -19.81 -11.55
C GLY A 112 -9.83 -18.49 -12.27
N SER A 113 -11.07 -18.01 -12.16
CA SER A 113 -11.52 -16.77 -12.78
C SER A 113 -10.97 -15.51 -12.08
N LEU A 114 -10.60 -15.59 -10.79
CA LEU A 114 -9.99 -14.48 -10.06
C LEU A 114 -8.51 -14.25 -10.44
N ARG A 115 -7.79 -15.29 -10.85
CA ARG A 115 -6.36 -15.18 -11.22
C ARG A 115 -6.09 -14.13 -12.29
N PRO A 116 -6.76 -14.11 -13.45
CA PRO A 116 -6.54 -13.07 -14.45
C PRO A 116 -6.92 -11.68 -13.96
N ALA A 117 -7.93 -11.54 -13.10
CA ALA A 117 -8.28 -10.26 -12.51
C ALA A 117 -7.15 -9.69 -11.62
N VAL A 118 -6.54 -10.54 -10.78
CA VAL A 118 -5.38 -10.14 -9.95
C VAL A 118 -4.19 -9.75 -10.84
N VAL A 119 -3.91 -10.50 -11.89
CA VAL A 119 -2.83 -10.18 -12.85
C VAL A 119 -3.10 -8.83 -13.53
N ALA A 120 -4.33 -8.57 -13.95
CA ALA A 120 -4.73 -7.31 -14.57
C ALA A 120 -4.56 -6.13 -13.58
N MET A 121 -4.94 -6.30 -12.32
CA MET A 121 -4.75 -5.27 -11.28
C MET A 121 -3.27 -4.96 -11.02
N ILE A 122 -2.42 -6.00 -10.95
CA ILE A 122 -0.97 -5.83 -10.79
C ILE A 122 -0.37 -5.11 -12.01
N ALA A 123 -0.77 -5.51 -13.23
CA ALA A 123 -0.33 -4.87 -14.45
C ALA A 123 -0.76 -3.40 -14.52
N ALA A 124 -2.01 -3.09 -14.18
CA ALA A 124 -2.52 -1.71 -14.14
C ALA A 124 -1.77 -0.84 -13.11
N ALA A 125 -1.47 -1.39 -11.93
CA ALA A 125 -0.65 -0.71 -10.93
C ALA A 125 0.77 -0.46 -11.45
N GLY A 126 1.40 -1.46 -12.07
CA GLY A 126 2.73 -1.34 -12.67
C GLY A 126 2.78 -0.24 -13.76
N ILE A 127 1.81 -0.23 -14.67
CA ILE A 127 1.69 0.81 -15.70
C ILE A 127 1.51 2.19 -15.06
N SER A 128 0.67 2.31 -14.04
CA SER A 128 0.44 3.56 -13.33
C SER A 128 1.73 4.12 -12.69
N ILE A 129 2.54 3.25 -12.08
CA ILE A 129 3.83 3.62 -11.51
C ILE A 129 4.81 4.07 -12.60
N LEU A 130 4.87 3.36 -13.73
CA LEU A 130 5.71 3.73 -14.87
C LEU A 130 5.33 5.09 -15.46
N ILE A 131 4.04 5.35 -15.66
CA ILE A 131 3.55 6.63 -16.15
C ILE A 131 3.97 7.76 -15.19
N THR A 132 3.75 7.58 -13.90
CA THR A 132 4.14 8.58 -12.89
C THR A 132 5.66 8.79 -12.84
N ALA A 133 6.46 7.73 -12.98
CA ALA A 133 7.91 7.83 -12.97
C ALA A 133 8.46 8.55 -14.20
N PHE A 134 7.91 8.28 -15.39
CA PHE A 134 8.45 8.81 -16.66
C PHE A 134 7.94 10.21 -16.99
N TRP A 135 6.67 10.52 -16.65
CA TRP A 135 6.02 11.80 -17.00
C TRP A 135 5.67 12.69 -15.81
N GLY A 136 5.71 12.16 -14.58
CA GLY A 136 5.41 12.89 -13.34
C GLY A 136 3.92 13.02 -13.02
N SER A 137 3.03 13.02 -14.03
CA SER A 137 1.57 13.02 -13.83
C SER A 137 0.87 12.22 -14.94
N ARG A 138 -0.38 11.82 -14.70
CA ARG A 138 -1.19 11.09 -15.69
C ARG A 138 -1.72 11.97 -16.84
N ASP A 139 -1.78 13.29 -16.63
CA ASP A 139 -2.48 14.21 -17.53
C ASP A 139 -1.60 14.72 -18.67
N LEU A 140 -0.29 14.48 -18.64
CA LEU A 140 0.67 15.00 -19.60
C LEU A 140 1.55 13.89 -20.17
N ILE A 141 0.97 12.96 -20.91
CA ILE A 141 1.74 11.98 -21.68
C ILE A 141 2.23 12.66 -22.97
N ALA A 142 3.33 13.39 -22.88
CA ALA A 142 3.98 14.01 -24.02
C ALA A 142 5.42 13.50 -24.18
N VAL A 143 5.80 13.16 -25.38
CA VAL A 143 7.16 12.65 -25.69
C VAL A 143 8.25 13.65 -25.30
N THR A 144 7.96 14.94 -25.37
CA THR A 144 8.85 16.04 -24.97
C THR A 144 9.11 16.15 -23.46
N GLY A 145 8.21 15.59 -22.61
CA GLY A 145 8.35 15.59 -21.15
C GLY A 145 8.92 14.30 -20.57
N THR A 146 9.30 13.34 -21.42
CA THR A 146 9.76 12.02 -20.97
C THR A 146 11.15 12.10 -20.35
N LYS A 147 11.27 11.58 -19.11
CA LYS A 147 12.57 11.47 -18.42
C LYS A 147 13.36 10.27 -18.95
N TRP A 148 14.03 10.44 -20.09
CA TRP A 148 14.77 9.37 -20.77
C TRP A 148 15.81 8.66 -19.90
N SER A 149 16.40 9.36 -18.94
CA SER A 149 17.31 8.76 -17.97
C SER A 149 16.64 7.64 -17.13
N LEU A 150 15.38 7.84 -16.73
CA LEU A 150 14.64 6.82 -15.98
C LEU A 150 14.22 5.63 -16.86
N VAL A 151 13.90 5.89 -18.12
CA VAL A 151 13.57 4.84 -19.11
C VAL A 151 14.80 3.93 -19.32
N LEU A 152 15.99 4.52 -19.49
CA LEU A 152 17.24 3.77 -19.63
C LEU A 152 17.55 2.93 -18.37
N ILE A 153 17.45 3.53 -17.18
CA ILE A 153 17.67 2.80 -15.92
C ILE A 153 16.68 1.63 -15.81
N PHE A 154 15.42 1.87 -16.14
CA PHE A 154 14.39 0.82 -16.11
C PHE A 154 14.72 -0.32 -17.07
N ALA A 155 15.11 -0.03 -18.32
CA ALA A 155 15.47 -1.04 -19.30
C ALA A 155 16.69 -1.89 -18.84
N VAL A 156 17.74 -1.25 -18.30
CA VAL A 156 18.90 -1.94 -17.74
C VAL A 156 18.51 -2.83 -16.58
N CYS A 157 17.75 -2.33 -15.61
CA CYS A 157 17.27 -3.11 -14.47
C CYS A 157 16.41 -4.31 -14.90
N MET A 158 15.57 -4.13 -15.92
CA MET A 158 14.73 -5.21 -16.46
C MET A 158 15.57 -6.33 -17.08
N ILE A 159 16.62 -5.96 -17.82
CA ILE A 159 17.57 -6.92 -18.41
C ILE A 159 18.33 -7.67 -17.31
N LEU A 160 18.83 -6.96 -16.29
CA LEU A 160 19.53 -7.56 -15.15
C LEU A 160 18.65 -8.56 -14.39
N LEU A 161 17.41 -8.20 -14.11
CA LEU A 161 16.47 -9.09 -13.43
C LEU A 161 16.11 -10.32 -14.28
N ARG A 162 15.89 -10.14 -15.58
CA ARG A 162 15.37 -11.19 -16.42
C ARG A 162 16.43 -12.11 -17.04
N LYS A 163 17.56 -11.55 -17.52
CA LYS A 163 18.64 -12.33 -18.13
C LYS A 163 19.68 -12.80 -17.12
N VAL A 164 20.13 -11.90 -16.24
CA VAL A 164 21.20 -12.21 -15.27
C VAL A 164 20.64 -12.87 -14.01
N LYS A 165 19.30 -12.77 -13.78
CA LYS A 165 18.61 -13.30 -12.58
C LYS A 165 19.24 -12.81 -11.27
N MET A 166 19.71 -11.57 -11.24
CA MET A 166 20.28 -10.95 -10.04
C MET A 166 19.21 -10.80 -8.96
N ASN A 167 19.66 -10.80 -7.70
CA ASN A 167 18.79 -10.53 -6.58
C ASN A 167 18.18 -9.11 -6.72
N PRO A 168 16.85 -8.95 -6.60
CA PRO A 168 16.18 -7.66 -6.74
C PRO A 168 16.75 -6.54 -5.86
N ILE A 169 17.26 -6.87 -4.66
CA ILE A 169 17.86 -5.90 -3.74
C ILE A 169 19.08 -5.23 -4.36
N TRP A 170 19.99 -6.01 -4.98
CA TRP A 170 21.17 -5.47 -5.65
C TRP A 170 20.81 -4.62 -6.86
N VAL A 171 19.76 -5.02 -7.61
CA VAL A 171 19.28 -4.23 -8.75
C VAL A 171 18.70 -2.89 -8.29
N MET A 172 17.98 -2.85 -7.14
CA MET A 172 17.48 -1.61 -6.55
C MET A 172 18.61 -0.68 -6.12
N ILE A 173 19.64 -1.20 -5.44
CA ILE A 173 20.82 -0.42 -5.04
C ILE A 173 21.52 0.16 -6.28
N LEU A 174 21.74 -0.66 -7.30
CA LEU A 174 22.38 -0.25 -8.55
C LEU A 174 21.56 0.85 -9.26
N ALA A 175 20.23 0.70 -9.32
CA ALA A 175 19.36 1.71 -9.90
C ALA A 175 19.45 3.06 -9.15
N GLY A 176 19.52 3.02 -7.82
CA GLY A 176 19.73 4.20 -6.99
C GLY A 176 21.05 4.90 -7.28
N VAL A 177 22.15 4.14 -7.32
CA VAL A 177 23.48 4.67 -7.63
C VAL A 177 23.53 5.28 -9.05
N MET A 178 22.97 4.58 -10.04
CA MET A 178 22.87 5.10 -11.41
C MET A 178 22.09 6.41 -11.47
N LYS A 179 20.97 6.50 -10.73
CA LYS A 179 20.16 7.73 -10.72
C LYS A 179 20.90 8.90 -10.08
N VAL A 180 21.60 8.68 -8.97
CA VAL A 180 22.44 9.70 -8.33
C VAL A 180 23.57 10.13 -9.26
N GLY A 181 24.27 9.18 -9.92
CA GLY A 181 25.34 9.49 -10.88
C GLY A 181 24.85 10.36 -12.05
N ILE A 182 23.67 10.07 -12.61
CA ILE A 182 23.09 10.88 -13.70
C ILE A 182 22.61 12.25 -13.21
N SER A 183 22.28 12.38 -11.91
CA SER A 183 21.83 13.66 -11.35
C SER A 183 22.97 14.61 -10.98
N LEU A 184 24.21 14.09 -10.89
CA LEU A 184 25.42 14.87 -10.58
C LEU A 184 26.14 15.39 -11.82
N ILE A 185 25.78 14.90 -13.01
CA ILE A 185 26.23 15.36 -14.33
C ILE A 185 25.21 16.30 -14.92
#